data_1ce4354d9107fd9feddebe3f75cc3643
#
_entry.id   1ce4354d9107fd9feddebe3f75cc3643
#
_cell.length_a   1.000
_cell.length_b   1.000
_cell.length_c   1.000
_cell.angle_alpha   90.00
_cell.angle_beta   90.00
_cell.angle_gamma   90.00
#
_symmetry.space_group_name_H-M   'P 1'
#
loop_
_entity.id
_entity.type
_entity.pdbx_description
1 polymer ?
#
loop_
_entity_poly.entity_id
_entity_poly.type
_entity_poly.pdbx_seq_one_letter_code
_entity_poly.pdbx_strand_id
1 'polypeptide(L)'
;MEIRRRPPNPKVRVAHLEYAVPHDDEEPRHILEKIVWEKDREIDAARDKVPLDNLKQQIAKLPPTKDFLGALQAAATKPAVIAEVKKASPSKGVIREDFDPVAIAKAYAAGGASCLSVLTDKTFFQGGFDVLVEVRQAVDLPLLCKEFV
;
A
#
# COMPACT_ATOMS: atom_id res chain seq x y z
N MET A 1 17.13 -13.22 5.69
CA MET A 1 17.10 -11.99 6.52
C MET A 1 15.97 -12.19 7.51
N GLU A 2 16.26 -12.16 8.80
CA GLU A 2 15.28 -12.27 9.87
C GLU A 2 14.66 -10.88 10.12
N ILE A 3 13.33 -10.82 10.19
CA ILE A 3 12.57 -9.61 10.54
C ILE A 3 11.94 -9.87 11.91
N ARG A 4 12.44 -9.23 12.94
CA ARG A 4 11.84 -9.27 14.28
C ARG A 4 10.53 -8.48 14.24
N ARG A 5 9.52 -8.98 14.89
CA ARG A 5 8.23 -8.29 15.02
C ARG A 5 8.01 -7.90 16.48
N ARG A 6 7.40 -6.74 16.68
CA ARG A 6 6.90 -6.34 17.99
C ARG A 6 5.61 -7.11 18.31
N PRO A 7 5.32 -7.36 19.61
CA PRO A 7 4.06 -7.99 19.97
C PRO A 7 2.90 -7.09 19.51
N PRO A 8 1.79 -7.67 19.06
CA PRO A 8 0.61 -6.91 18.73
C PRO A 8 0.03 -6.27 19.99
N ASN A 9 -0.82 -5.27 19.80
CA ASN A 9 -1.65 -4.73 20.86
C ASN A 9 -2.31 -5.89 21.64
N PRO A 10 -2.27 -5.92 23.00
CA PRO A 10 -2.84 -7.00 23.83
C PRO A 10 -4.31 -7.31 23.56
N LYS A 11 -5.04 -6.39 22.95
CA LYS A 11 -6.44 -6.59 22.51
C LYS A 11 -6.56 -7.49 21.28
N VAL A 12 -5.46 -7.76 20.58
CA VAL A 12 -5.45 -8.54 19.33
C VAL A 12 -4.82 -9.91 19.58
N ARG A 13 -5.59 -10.97 19.38
CA ARG A 13 -5.07 -12.34 19.40
C ARG A 13 -4.62 -12.71 17.97
N VAL A 14 -3.33 -12.88 17.78
CA VAL A 14 -2.78 -13.44 16.54
C VAL A 14 -2.27 -14.84 16.87
N ALA A 15 -2.93 -15.84 16.32
CA ALA A 15 -2.50 -17.24 16.46
C ALA A 15 -1.30 -17.52 15.52
N HIS A 16 -0.37 -18.35 15.97
CA HIS A 16 0.73 -18.91 15.18
C HIS A 16 1.82 -17.93 14.69
N LEU A 17 1.96 -16.75 15.30
CA LEU A 17 3.11 -15.89 15.03
C LEU A 17 4.06 -15.91 16.22
N GLU A 18 5.30 -16.32 15.97
CA GLU A 18 6.38 -16.12 16.92
C GLU A 18 6.87 -14.67 16.82
N TYR A 19 6.76 -13.95 17.94
CA TYR A 19 7.29 -12.59 18.05
C TYR A 19 8.67 -12.67 18.68
N ALA A 20 9.71 -12.40 17.92
CA ALA A 20 11.02 -12.08 18.45
C ALA A 20 10.95 -10.66 19.03
N VAL A 21 10.42 -10.54 20.24
CA VAL A 21 10.13 -9.27 20.90
C VAL A 21 11.44 -8.59 21.26
N PRO A 22 11.78 -7.48 20.63
CA PRO A 22 12.79 -6.60 21.16
C PRO A 22 12.26 -5.97 22.45
N HIS A 23 13.14 -5.71 23.39
CA HIS A 23 12.84 -4.81 24.50
C HIS A 23 12.34 -3.47 23.93
N ASP A 24 11.54 -2.72 24.71
CA ASP A 24 10.96 -1.44 24.24
C ASP A 24 12.05 -0.45 23.78
N ASP A 25 13.28 -0.59 24.24
CA ASP A 25 14.45 0.24 23.93
C ASP A 25 15.26 -0.24 22.70
N GLU A 26 14.89 -1.36 22.07
CA GLU A 26 15.64 -1.84 20.90
C GLU A 26 15.28 -1.06 19.63
N GLU A 27 16.33 -0.74 18.86
CA GLU A 27 16.22 -0.10 17.56
C GLU A 27 16.07 -1.12 16.42
N PRO A 28 15.39 -0.75 15.30
CA PRO A 28 15.31 -1.62 14.13
C PRO A 28 16.70 -1.77 13.48
N ARG A 29 17.09 -3.01 13.17
CA ARG A 29 18.42 -3.35 12.62
C ARG A 29 18.60 -2.95 11.15
N HIS A 30 17.52 -2.86 10.40
CA HIS A 30 17.52 -2.55 8.97
C HIS A 30 16.17 -1.95 8.52
N ILE A 31 16.15 -1.43 7.29
CA ILE A 31 15.00 -0.69 6.77
C ILE A 31 13.68 -1.50 6.75
N LEU A 32 13.72 -2.79 6.46
CA LEU A 32 12.50 -3.62 6.44
C LEU A 32 11.93 -3.79 7.86
N GLU A 33 12.78 -4.00 8.86
CA GLU A 33 12.36 -4.06 10.26
C GLU A 33 11.74 -2.73 10.71
N LYS A 34 12.35 -1.61 10.30
CA LYS A 34 11.81 -0.27 10.57
C LYS A 34 10.43 -0.06 9.94
N ILE A 35 10.23 -0.50 8.70
CA ILE A 35 8.95 -0.42 8.01
C ILE A 35 7.90 -1.27 8.73
N VAL A 36 8.22 -2.53 9.03
CA VAL A 36 7.27 -3.45 9.70
C VAL A 36 6.86 -2.93 11.08
N TRP A 37 7.78 -2.40 11.86
CA TRP A 37 7.47 -1.85 13.19
C TRP A 37 6.59 -0.60 13.12
N GLU A 38 6.78 0.24 12.10
CA GLU A 38 5.88 1.37 11.86
C GLU A 38 4.49 0.90 11.42
N LYS A 39 4.42 -0.11 10.54
CA LYS A 39 3.13 -0.70 10.14
C LYS A 39 2.38 -1.32 11.32
N ASP A 40 3.04 -2.00 12.23
CA ASP A 40 2.41 -2.52 13.45
C ASP A 40 1.70 -1.40 14.24
N ARG A 41 2.34 -0.22 14.37
CA ARG A 41 1.72 0.96 15.03
C ARG A 41 0.56 1.55 14.24
N GLU A 42 0.74 1.70 12.91
CA GLU A 42 -0.30 2.23 12.02
C GLU A 42 -1.55 1.34 12.02
N ILE A 43 -1.36 0.00 11.99
CA ILE A 43 -2.45 -0.97 12.02
C ILE A 43 -3.21 -0.89 13.35
N ASP A 44 -2.50 -0.80 14.48
CA ASP A 44 -3.15 -0.68 15.79
C ASP A 44 -3.97 0.62 15.87
N ALA A 45 -3.40 1.74 15.44
CA ALA A 45 -4.11 3.02 15.41
C ALA A 45 -5.31 3.01 14.46
N ALA A 46 -5.21 2.30 13.33
CA ALA A 46 -6.32 2.16 12.39
C ALA A 46 -7.45 1.29 12.96
N ARG A 47 -7.12 0.19 13.66
CA ARG A 47 -8.09 -0.69 14.33
C ARG A 47 -8.87 0.02 15.44
N ASP A 48 -8.19 0.90 16.19
CA ASP A 48 -8.86 1.71 17.23
C ASP A 48 -9.85 2.72 16.63
N LYS A 49 -9.57 3.25 15.44
CA LYS A 49 -10.47 4.18 14.74
C LYS A 49 -11.64 3.47 14.05
N VAL A 50 -11.37 2.37 13.36
CA VAL A 50 -12.38 1.64 12.58
C VAL A 50 -12.23 0.15 12.87
N PRO A 51 -13.07 -0.40 13.76
CA PRO A 51 -13.10 -1.82 14.06
C PRO A 51 -13.36 -2.69 12.82
N LEU A 52 -12.81 -3.91 12.81
CA LEU A 52 -12.88 -4.83 11.66
C LEU A 52 -14.32 -5.09 11.16
N ASP A 53 -15.28 -5.23 12.08
CA ASP A 53 -16.66 -5.48 11.69
C ASP A 53 -17.30 -4.28 10.96
N ASN A 54 -16.91 -3.06 11.34
CA ASN A 54 -17.33 -1.85 10.64
C ASN A 54 -16.73 -1.81 9.22
N LEU A 55 -15.46 -2.19 9.05
CA LEU A 55 -14.84 -2.31 7.73
C LEU A 55 -15.56 -3.34 6.85
N LYS A 56 -15.87 -4.53 7.40
CA LYS A 56 -16.62 -5.56 6.68
C LYS A 56 -18.00 -5.06 6.20
N GLN A 57 -18.72 -4.32 7.06
CA GLN A 57 -20.01 -3.74 6.70
C GLN A 57 -19.89 -2.67 5.61
N GLN A 58 -18.82 -1.88 5.62
CA GLN A 58 -18.55 -0.89 4.56
C GLN A 58 -18.20 -1.58 3.25
N ILE A 59 -17.32 -2.57 3.28
CA ILE A 59 -16.90 -3.34 2.09
C ILE A 59 -18.11 -4.02 1.41
N ALA A 60 -19.03 -4.58 2.20
CA ALA A 60 -20.23 -5.24 1.66
C ALA A 60 -21.15 -4.32 0.83
N LYS A 61 -20.99 -3.00 0.96
CA LYS A 61 -21.76 -1.99 0.22
C LYS A 61 -21.05 -1.47 -1.02
N LEU A 62 -19.78 -1.85 -1.22
CA LEU A 62 -18.99 -1.37 -2.34
C LEU A 62 -19.22 -2.24 -3.60
N PRO A 63 -19.08 -1.66 -4.80
CA PRO A 63 -19.05 -2.45 -6.02
C PRO A 63 -17.82 -3.38 -6.02
N PRO A 64 -17.83 -4.45 -6.83
CA PRO A 64 -16.68 -5.33 -6.97
C PRO A 64 -15.46 -4.56 -7.48
N THR A 65 -14.27 -5.05 -7.13
CA THR A 65 -13.01 -4.52 -7.65
C THR A 65 -12.90 -4.77 -9.15
N LYS A 66 -12.13 -3.93 -9.84
CA LYS A 66 -11.83 -4.15 -11.27
C LYS A 66 -10.95 -5.38 -11.45
N ASP A 67 -11.19 -6.10 -12.54
CA ASP A 67 -10.43 -7.31 -12.88
C ASP A 67 -9.00 -6.96 -13.32
N PHE A 68 -8.08 -7.01 -12.38
CA PHE A 68 -6.67 -6.70 -12.59
C PHE A 68 -5.98 -7.73 -13.49
N LEU A 69 -6.26 -9.01 -13.27
CA LEU A 69 -5.67 -10.10 -14.08
C LEU A 69 -6.22 -10.08 -15.50
N GLY A 70 -7.54 -9.94 -15.66
CA GLY A 70 -8.17 -9.85 -16.98
C GLY A 70 -7.64 -8.67 -17.79
N ALA A 71 -7.40 -7.51 -17.16
CA ALA A 71 -6.81 -6.35 -17.84
C ALA A 71 -5.39 -6.63 -18.36
N LEU A 72 -4.56 -7.37 -17.62
CA LEU A 72 -3.24 -7.78 -18.08
C LEU A 72 -3.31 -8.80 -19.23
N GLN A 73 -4.24 -9.75 -19.15
CA GLN A 73 -4.43 -10.77 -20.20
C GLN A 73 -4.97 -10.16 -21.49
N ALA A 74 -5.90 -9.20 -21.38
CA ALA A 74 -6.54 -8.52 -22.49
C ALA A 74 -5.71 -7.35 -23.08
N ALA A 75 -4.53 -7.06 -22.54
CA ALA A 75 -3.70 -5.95 -23.02
C ALA A 75 -3.42 -6.07 -24.53
N ALA A 76 -3.69 -4.99 -25.26
CA ALA A 76 -3.50 -4.91 -26.70
C ALA A 76 -2.02 -5.01 -27.12
N THR A 77 -1.13 -4.50 -26.23
CA THR A 77 0.33 -4.56 -26.42
C THR A 77 0.96 -5.64 -25.53
N LYS A 78 2.02 -6.26 -25.97
CA LYS A 78 2.80 -7.21 -25.20
C LYS A 78 4.26 -6.76 -25.11
N PRO A 79 4.86 -6.73 -23.93
CA PRO A 79 4.27 -7.12 -22.62
C PRO A 79 3.22 -6.12 -22.14
N ALA A 80 2.25 -6.62 -21.34
CA ALA A 80 1.32 -5.76 -20.61
C ALA A 80 2.09 -4.93 -19.57
N VAL A 81 1.66 -3.69 -19.32
CA VAL A 81 2.37 -2.76 -18.44
C VAL A 81 1.57 -2.49 -17.17
N ILE A 82 2.18 -2.71 -16.01
CA ILE A 82 1.76 -2.18 -14.73
C ILE A 82 2.62 -0.94 -14.44
N ALA A 83 2.04 0.26 -14.49
CA ALA A 83 2.78 1.49 -14.25
C ALA A 83 2.67 1.90 -12.78
N GLU A 84 3.80 2.30 -12.16
CA GLU A 84 3.86 2.63 -10.74
C GLU A 84 3.81 4.13 -10.48
N VAL A 85 2.86 4.56 -9.63
CA VAL A 85 2.71 5.93 -9.13
C VAL A 85 3.43 6.01 -7.78
N LYS A 86 4.61 6.64 -7.76
CA LYS A 86 5.50 6.70 -6.60
C LYS A 86 6.23 8.04 -6.51
N LYS A 87 6.12 8.70 -5.36
CA LYS A 87 6.80 9.97 -5.06
C LYS A 87 8.21 9.77 -4.54
N ALA A 88 8.39 8.88 -3.57
CA ALA A 88 9.63 8.67 -2.85
C ALA A 88 9.90 7.20 -2.56
N SER A 89 11.11 6.86 -2.15
CA SER A 89 11.46 5.54 -1.62
C SER A 89 12.53 5.65 -0.53
N PRO A 90 12.59 4.69 0.44
CA PRO A 90 13.58 4.72 1.51
C PRO A 90 15.04 4.73 1.02
N SER A 91 15.32 4.13 -0.12
CA SER A 91 16.67 4.01 -0.67
C SER A 91 17.11 5.21 -1.52
N LYS A 92 16.17 5.97 -2.08
CA LYS A 92 16.47 7.08 -3.01
C LYS A 92 15.96 8.44 -2.53
N GLY A 93 15.20 8.49 -1.43
CA GLY A 93 14.52 9.70 -1.02
C GLY A 93 13.41 10.11 -1.99
N VAL A 94 13.19 11.40 -2.16
CA VAL A 94 12.23 11.93 -3.13
C VAL A 94 12.72 11.65 -4.54
N ILE A 95 11.90 10.96 -5.34
CA ILE A 95 12.18 10.61 -6.74
C ILE A 95 11.56 11.65 -7.66
N ARG A 96 10.42 12.22 -7.25
CA ARG A 96 9.69 13.21 -8.03
C ARG A 96 9.22 14.37 -7.13
N GLU A 97 9.85 15.52 -7.28
CA GLU A 97 9.54 16.73 -6.52
C GLU A 97 8.15 17.30 -6.89
N ASP A 98 7.86 17.38 -8.19
CA ASP A 98 6.62 17.85 -8.79
C ASP A 98 5.54 16.73 -8.85
N PHE A 99 5.34 16.00 -7.75
CA PHE A 99 4.46 14.85 -7.71
C PHE A 99 2.98 15.24 -7.80
N ASP A 100 2.38 15.03 -8.97
CA ASP A 100 0.94 15.08 -9.22
C ASP A 100 0.45 13.67 -9.60
N PRO A 101 -0.13 12.92 -8.65
CA PRO A 101 -0.56 11.54 -8.88
C PRO A 101 -1.65 11.42 -9.94
N VAL A 102 -2.52 12.42 -10.06
CA VAL A 102 -3.61 12.44 -11.04
C VAL A 102 -3.07 12.65 -12.45
N ALA A 103 -2.19 13.62 -12.64
CA ALA A 103 -1.55 13.87 -13.93
C ALA A 103 -0.72 12.66 -14.38
N ILE A 104 0.04 12.05 -13.45
CA ILE A 104 0.84 10.84 -13.71
C ILE A 104 -0.06 9.68 -14.13
N ALA A 105 -1.14 9.41 -13.38
CA ALA A 105 -2.05 8.31 -13.67
C ALA A 105 -2.73 8.48 -15.04
N LYS A 106 -3.17 9.68 -15.37
CA LYS A 106 -3.74 10.00 -16.70
C LYS A 106 -2.72 9.81 -17.83
N ALA A 107 -1.47 10.24 -17.63
CA ALA A 107 -0.41 10.06 -18.62
C ALA A 107 -0.11 8.58 -18.83
N TYR A 108 -0.06 7.77 -17.77
CA TYR A 108 0.15 6.31 -17.89
C TYR A 108 -1.03 5.62 -18.61
N ALA A 109 -2.28 6.02 -18.30
CA ALA A 109 -3.45 5.50 -18.99
C ALA A 109 -3.42 5.85 -20.49
N ALA A 110 -3.11 7.09 -20.85
CA ALA A 110 -2.96 7.54 -22.24
C ALA A 110 -1.78 6.84 -22.96
N GLY A 111 -0.73 6.50 -22.22
CA GLY A 111 0.43 5.75 -22.70
C GLY A 111 0.20 4.25 -22.87
N GLY A 112 -1.01 3.73 -22.57
CA GLY A 112 -1.37 2.33 -22.77
C GLY A 112 -1.04 1.40 -21.61
N ALA A 113 -0.84 1.91 -20.39
CA ALA A 113 -0.73 1.07 -19.21
C ALA A 113 -1.99 0.22 -19.03
N SER A 114 -1.83 -1.06 -18.72
CA SER A 114 -2.94 -1.98 -18.49
C SER A 114 -3.49 -1.87 -17.07
N CYS A 115 -2.64 -1.60 -16.11
CA CYS A 115 -2.97 -1.44 -14.69
C CYS A 115 -2.03 -0.41 -14.05
N LEU A 116 -2.40 0.12 -12.88
CA LEU A 116 -1.51 0.97 -12.09
C LEU A 116 -1.22 0.33 -10.72
N SER A 117 -0.01 0.59 -10.22
CA SER A 117 0.41 0.31 -8.84
C SER A 117 0.61 1.64 -8.13
N VAL A 118 -0.09 1.86 -7.01
CA VAL A 118 -0.07 3.13 -6.29
C VAL A 118 0.48 2.94 -4.89
N LEU A 119 1.58 3.64 -4.55
CA LEU A 119 2.18 3.58 -3.22
C LEU A 119 1.28 4.27 -2.20
N THR A 120 0.89 3.55 -1.15
CA THR A 120 -0.01 4.05 -0.09
C THR A 120 0.67 4.26 1.26
N ASP A 121 1.94 3.90 1.38
CA ASP A 121 2.74 4.19 2.57
C ASP A 121 3.09 5.68 2.66
N LYS A 122 2.80 6.31 3.81
CA LYS A 122 3.09 7.74 4.05
C LYS A 122 4.52 7.98 4.50
N THR A 123 4.99 7.19 5.45
CA THR A 123 6.24 7.43 6.17
C THR A 123 7.47 7.24 5.29
N PHE A 124 7.49 6.18 4.48
CA PHE A 124 8.68 5.76 3.73
C PHE A 124 8.59 6.07 2.23
N PHE A 125 7.38 6.20 1.70
CA PHE A 125 7.16 6.41 0.27
C PHE A 125 6.43 7.72 -0.06
N GLN A 126 6.02 8.48 0.94
CA GLN A 126 5.27 9.73 0.80
C GLN A 126 4.01 9.57 -0.08
N GLY A 127 3.40 8.38 -0.01
CA GLY A 127 2.12 8.05 -0.63
C GLY A 127 0.95 8.22 0.34
N GLY A 128 -0.17 7.57 0.06
CA GLY A 128 -1.33 7.59 0.95
C GLY A 128 -2.56 6.92 0.34
N PHE A 129 -3.53 6.53 1.18
CA PHE A 129 -4.83 6.06 0.71
C PHE A 129 -5.62 7.18 0.03
N ASP A 130 -5.42 8.44 0.40
CA ASP A 130 -5.92 9.63 -0.28
C ASP A 130 -5.42 9.69 -1.73
N VAL A 131 -4.12 9.49 -1.96
CA VAL A 131 -3.52 9.38 -3.30
C VAL A 131 -4.18 8.26 -4.11
N LEU A 132 -4.42 7.09 -3.51
CA LEU A 132 -5.10 5.98 -4.18
C LEU A 132 -6.53 6.36 -4.60
N VAL A 133 -7.26 7.07 -3.73
CA VAL A 133 -8.63 7.55 -4.03
C VAL A 133 -8.62 8.57 -5.17
N GLU A 134 -7.71 9.55 -5.16
CA GLU A 134 -7.57 10.53 -6.24
C GLU A 134 -7.27 9.87 -7.58
N VAL A 135 -6.33 8.92 -7.60
CA VAL A 135 -6.02 8.14 -8.81
C VAL A 135 -7.23 7.32 -9.27
N ARG A 136 -7.97 6.67 -8.33
CA ARG A 136 -9.18 5.91 -8.68
C ARG A 136 -10.25 6.77 -9.36
N GLN A 137 -10.40 8.01 -8.91
CA GLN A 137 -11.36 8.95 -9.49
C GLN A 137 -10.91 9.47 -10.88
N ALA A 138 -9.61 9.51 -11.12
CA ALA A 138 -9.02 10.09 -12.32
C ALA A 138 -8.94 9.14 -13.52
N VAL A 139 -8.84 7.81 -13.29
CA VAL A 139 -8.64 6.81 -14.35
C VAL A 139 -9.50 5.57 -14.11
N ASP A 140 -9.83 4.87 -15.19
CA ASP A 140 -10.66 3.67 -15.17
C ASP A 140 -9.86 2.35 -15.17
N LEU A 141 -8.53 2.41 -15.04
CA LEU A 141 -7.66 1.23 -14.98
C LEU A 141 -7.79 0.49 -13.63
N PRO A 142 -7.58 -0.83 -13.59
CA PRO A 142 -7.40 -1.55 -12.34
C PRO A 142 -6.21 -1.00 -11.55
N LEU A 143 -6.37 -0.88 -10.21
CA LEU A 143 -5.35 -0.35 -9.32
C LEU A 143 -4.89 -1.43 -8.33
N LEU A 144 -3.59 -1.52 -8.11
CA LEU A 144 -2.95 -2.25 -7.03
C LEU A 144 -2.62 -1.26 -5.90
N CYS A 145 -3.17 -1.51 -4.72
CA CYS A 145 -2.75 -0.84 -3.48
C CYS A 145 -1.37 -1.39 -3.09
N LYS A 146 -0.32 -0.60 -3.28
CA LYS A 146 1.05 -1.00 -2.99
C LYS A 146 1.41 -0.64 -1.56
N GLU A 147 1.33 -1.64 -0.66
CA GLU A 147 1.56 -1.46 0.78
C GLU A 147 2.28 -2.66 1.39
N PHE A 148 2.84 -2.47 2.58
CA PHE A 148 3.31 -3.55 3.46
C PHE A 148 2.16 -4.02 4.35
N VAL A 149 1.75 -5.27 4.22
CA VAL A 149 0.65 -5.92 4.95
C VAL A 149 1.12 -7.19 5.64
#